data_57fc246165fe78b3a2a98fce8d68f045
#
_entry.id   57fc246165fe78b3a2a98fce8d68f045
#
_cell.length_a   1.000
_cell.length_b   1.000
_cell.length_c   1.000
_cell.angle_alpha   90.00
_cell.angle_beta   90.00
_cell.angle_gamma   90.00
#
_symmetry.space_group_name_H-M   'P 1'
#
loop_
_entity.id
_entity.type
_entity.pdbx_description
1 polymer ?
#
loop_
_entity_poly.entity_id
_entity_poly.type
_entity_poly.pdbx_seq_one_letter_code
_entity_poly.pdbx_strand_id
1 'polypeptide(L)'
;MKAKVVVLILAALCFIAVAVSYGADDAFMGTWKLNEAKSKLAPGATKNHTVVYEAAGDNVKITVDGTDSHDAAIHHEWTGKFDGKDYPVTGDPTSDMRSYKKINDHTLAMTVKKGDKVITSGRIVVSSDGKTRTVTVHTTDEKGNKTTSTAVYDKQ
;
A
#
# COMPACT_ATOMS: atom_id res chain seq x y z
N MET A 1 -36.51 -57.39 18.54
CA MET A 1 -36.45 -56.08 17.88
C MET A 1 -35.08 -55.46 18.12
N LYS A 2 -34.25 -55.34 17.11
CA LYS A 2 -32.90 -54.76 17.24
C LYS A 2 -32.92 -53.32 16.78
N ALA A 3 -32.78 -52.37 17.72
CA ALA A 3 -32.67 -50.94 17.43
C ALA A 3 -31.31 -50.65 16.81
N LYS A 4 -31.25 -50.10 15.60
CA LYS A 4 -30.04 -49.60 14.95
C LYS A 4 -29.83 -48.15 15.39
N VAL A 5 -28.77 -47.96 16.18
CA VAL A 5 -28.30 -46.60 16.53
C VAL A 5 -27.49 -46.10 15.34
N VAL A 6 -28.01 -45.06 14.65
CA VAL A 6 -27.29 -44.34 13.62
C VAL A 6 -26.54 -43.22 14.33
N VAL A 7 -25.21 -43.34 14.40
CA VAL A 7 -24.33 -42.28 14.88
C VAL A 7 -24.04 -41.34 13.70
N LEU A 8 -24.65 -40.16 13.75
CA LEU A 8 -24.35 -39.05 12.82
C LEU A 8 -23.07 -38.34 13.34
N ILE A 9 -21.94 -38.59 12.68
CA ILE A 9 -20.71 -37.82 12.91
C ILE A 9 -20.83 -36.52 12.12
N LEU A 10 -21.15 -35.43 12.83
CA LEU A 10 -21.07 -34.08 12.31
C LEU A 10 -19.58 -33.67 12.27
N ALA A 11 -18.95 -33.74 11.11
CA ALA A 11 -17.63 -33.17 10.89
C ALA A 11 -17.75 -31.63 10.81
N ALA A 12 -17.54 -30.94 11.93
CA ALA A 12 -17.41 -29.51 11.95
C ALA A 12 -16.06 -29.13 11.29
N LEU A 13 -16.09 -28.70 10.03
CA LEU A 13 -14.97 -28.04 9.39
C LEU A 13 -14.78 -26.67 10.05
N CYS A 14 -13.86 -26.60 11.02
CA CYS A 14 -13.37 -25.33 11.52
C CYS A 14 -12.50 -24.69 10.43
N PHE A 15 -13.07 -23.74 9.68
CA PHE A 15 -12.28 -22.81 8.91
C PHE A 15 -11.52 -21.91 9.89
N ILE A 16 -10.25 -22.21 10.12
CA ILE A 16 -9.34 -21.32 10.84
C ILE A 16 -9.03 -20.19 9.86
N ALA A 17 -9.75 -19.08 9.97
CA ALA A 17 -9.34 -17.83 9.34
C ALA A 17 -8.05 -17.38 10.02
N VAL A 18 -6.91 -17.51 9.33
CA VAL A 18 -5.65 -16.94 9.79
C VAL A 18 -5.79 -15.43 9.63
N ALA A 19 -6.09 -14.75 10.75
CA ALA A 19 -6.04 -13.30 10.79
C ALA A 19 -4.57 -12.89 10.63
N VAL A 20 -4.22 -12.23 9.52
CA VAL A 20 -2.91 -11.61 9.34
C VAL A 20 -2.92 -10.33 10.17
N SER A 21 -2.34 -10.40 11.37
CA SER A 21 -2.11 -9.21 12.20
C SER A 21 -0.84 -8.52 11.69
N TYR A 22 -0.98 -7.28 11.22
CA TYR A 22 0.17 -6.42 10.96
C TYR A 22 0.67 -5.89 12.30
N GLY A 23 1.72 -6.49 12.84
CA GLY A 23 2.36 -6.04 14.08
C GLY A 23 3.16 -4.75 13.88
N ALA A 24 3.44 -4.05 14.98
CA ALA A 24 4.29 -2.87 14.98
C ALA A 24 5.73 -3.13 14.46
N ASP A 25 6.13 -4.41 14.44
CA ASP A 25 7.44 -4.87 13.93
C ASP A 25 7.48 -5.07 12.40
N ASP A 26 6.35 -4.90 11.67
CA ASP A 26 6.37 -4.95 10.21
C ASP A 26 7.18 -3.76 9.68
N ALA A 27 8.16 -4.05 8.81
CA ALA A 27 9.12 -3.05 8.31
C ALA A 27 8.46 -1.82 7.67
N PHE A 28 7.25 -1.97 7.12
CA PHE A 28 6.54 -0.88 6.46
C PHE A 28 5.83 0.07 7.42
N MET A 29 5.50 -0.36 8.65
CA MET A 29 4.72 0.41 9.61
C MET A 29 5.46 1.63 10.13
N GLY A 30 4.70 2.65 10.56
CA GLY A 30 5.18 3.88 11.15
C GLY A 30 5.14 5.08 10.21
N THR A 31 5.80 6.14 10.60
CA THR A 31 5.81 7.43 9.90
C THR A 31 7.07 7.57 9.06
N TRP A 32 6.89 7.99 7.82
CA TRP A 32 7.95 8.17 6.84
C TRP A 32 7.94 9.61 6.32
N LYS A 33 9.08 10.30 6.39
CA LYS A 33 9.24 11.65 5.86
C LYS A 33 10.12 11.67 4.62
N LEU A 34 9.66 12.39 3.60
CA LEU A 34 10.36 12.56 2.34
C LEU A 34 11.72 13.23 2.56
N ASN A 35 12.76 12.60 2.06
CA ASN A 35 14.09 13.17 1.96
C ASN A 35 14.31 13.66 0.53
N GLU A 36 14.02 14.95 0.29
CA GLU A 36 14.11 15.51 -1.07
C GLU A 36 15.53 15.47 -1.61
N ALA A 37 16.55 15.64 -0.76
CA ALA A 37 17.97 15.61 -1.18
C ALA A 37 18.42 14.26 -1.73
N LYS A 38 17.78 13.16 -1.28
CA LYS A 38 18.05 11.79 -1.75
C LYS A 38 17.08 11.34 -2.84
N SER A 39 16.07 12.13 -3.16
CA SER A 39 15.01 11.78 -4.10
C SER A 39 15.28 12.31 -5.51
N LYS A 40 14.76 11.61 -6.52
CA LYS A 40 14.76 12.03 -7.92
C LYS A 40 13.33 11.96 -8.43
N LEU A 41 12.61 13.07 -8.29
CA LEU A 41 11.23 13.19 -8.72
C LEU A 41 11.18 13.73 -10.14
N ALA A 42 10.28 13.18 -10.95
CA ALA A 42 10.02 13.70 -12.29
C ALA A 42 9.44 15.13 -12.20
N PRO A 43 9.68 15.99 -13.20
CA PRO A 43 9.06 17.32 -13.24
C PRO A 43 7.53 17.23 -13.12
N GLY A 44 6.94 18.01 -12.23
CA GLY A 44 5.51 18.02 -11.98
C GLY A 44 4.98 16.80 -11.21
N ALA A 45 5.84 15.95 -10.66
CA ALA A 45 5.43 14.86 -9.81
C ALA A 45 4.91 15.36 -8.45
N THR A 46 3.88 14.72 -7.96
CA THR A 46 3.37 14.92 -6.59
C THR A 46 4.48 14.61 -5.57
N LYS A 47 4.60 15.44 -4.54
CA LYS A 47 5.50 15.23 -3.41
C LYS A 47 4.71 14.77 -2.20
N ASN A 48 4.84 13.52 -1.84
CA ASN A 48 4.26 12.97 -0.61
C ASN A 48 5.22 13.25 0.55
N HIS A 49 5.03 14.35 1.28
CA HIS A 49 5.95 14.80 2.33
C HIS A 49 5.95 13.85 3.53
N THR A 50 4.77 13.39 3.93
CA THR A 50 4.60 12.46 5.06
C THR A 50 3.71 11.31 4.65
N VAL A 51 4.14 10.10 4.96
CA VAL A 51 3.35 8.89 4.74
C VAL A 51 3.33 8.08 6.02
N VAL A 52 2.13 7.78 6.53
CA VAL A 52 1.94 7.02 7.77
C VAL A 52 1.28 5.69 7.45
N TYR A 53 1.85 4.60 7.97
CA TYR A 53 1.29 3.25 7.90
C TYR A 53 0.89 2.81 9.29
N GLU A 54 -0.37 2.49 9.48
CA GLU A 54 -0.94 2.08 10.77
C GLU A 54 -1.72 0.78 10.63
N ALA A 55 -1.65 -0.06 11.64
CA ALA A 55 -2.51 -1.25 11.72
C ALA A 55 -3.97 -0.81 11.96
N ALA A 56 -4.89 -1.36 11.17
CA ALA A 56 -6.33 -1.11 11.25
C ALA A 56 -7.08 -2.45 11.26
N GLY A 57 -7.02 -3.15 12.39
CA GLY A 57 -7.49 -4.54 12.49
C GLY A 57 -6.68 -5.45 11.58
N ASP A 58 -7.36 -6.20 10.70
CA ASP A 58 -6.72 -7.06 9.70
C ASP A 58 -6.23 -6.30 8.46
N ASN A 59 -6.40 -4.98 8.44
CA ASN A 59 -5.99 -4.10 7.36
C ASN A 59 -4.81 -3.21 7.79
N VAL A 60 -4.24 -2.52 6.81
CA VAL A 60 -3.32 -1.41 7.00
C VAL A 60 -4.02 -0.14 6.53
N LYS A 61 -3.98 0.91 7.33
CA LYS A 61 -4.34 2.26 6.91
C LYS A 61 -3.07 3.00 6.49
N ILE A 62 -3.12 3.66 5.33
CA ILE A 62 -2.04 4.51 4.83
C ILE A 62 -2.62 5.91 4.66
N THR A 63 -1.99 6.88 5.33
CA THR A 63 -2.32 8.29 5.22
C THR A 63 -1.17 9.01 4.54
N VAL A 64 -1.47 9.86 3.57
CA VAL A 64 -0.48 10.63 2.81
C VAL A 64 -0.82 12.10 2.86
N ASP A 65 0.16 12.90 3.26
CA ASP A 65 0.14 14.35 3.21
C ASP A 65 1.27 14.86 2.34
N GLY A 66 0.98 15.82 1.48
CA GLY A 66 1.97 16.33 0.55
C GLY A 66 1.51 17.53 -0.26
N THR A 67 2.11 17.72 -1.42
CA THR A 67 1.73 18.75 -2.38
C THR A 67 1.67 18.19 -3.80
N ASP A 68 0.78 18.74 -4.61
CA ASP A 68 0.70 18.42 -6.03
C ASP A 68 1.73 19.22 -6.86
N SER A 69 1.63 19.15 -8.19
CA SER A 69 2.51 19.85 -9.13
C SER A 69 2.37 21.38 -9.11
N HIS A 70 1.38 21.93 -8.41
CA HIS A 70 1.10 23.36 -8.25
C HIS A 70 1.33 23.84 -6.82
N ASP A 71 2.03 23.03 -6.00
CA ASP A 71 2.26 23.26 -4.56
C ASP A 71 0.97 23.35 -3.71
N ALA A 72 -0.17 22.88 -4.26
CA ALA A 72 -1.40 22.77 -3.50
C ALA A 72 -1.35 21.56 -2.56
N ALA A 73 -1.80 21.75 -1.31
CA ALA A 73 -1.81 20.67 -0.32
C ALA A 73 -2.71 19.52 -0.76
N ILE A 74 -2.21 18.31 -0.60
CA ILE A 74 -2.96 17.07 -0.82
C ILE A 74 -3.00 16.25 0.45
N HIS A 75 -4.13 15.60 0.67
CA HIS A 75 -4.35 14.62 1.73
C HIS A 75 -5.17 13.47 1.17
N HIS A 76 -4.65 12.25 1.25
CA HIS A 76 -5.43 11.08 0.86
C HIS A 76 -5.16 9.89 1.78
N GLU A 77 -6.14 9.00 1.82
CA GLU A 77 -6.12 7.81 2.64
C GLU A 77 -6.42 6.55 1.82
N TRP A 78 -5.84 5.46 2.24
CA TRP A 78 -6.10 4.12 1.74
C TRP A 78 -6.17 3.15 2.90
N THR A 79 -7.12 2.21 2.84
CA THR A 79 -7.23 1.12 3.82
C THR A 79 -7.46 -0.19 3.09
N GLY A 80 -6.61 -1.18 3.34
CA GLY A 80 -6.68 -2.48 2.69
C GLY A 80 -5.62 -3.45 3.19
N LYS A 81 -5.39 -4.51 2.43
CA LYS A 81 -4.40 -5.54 2.71
C LYS A 81 -3.27 -5.51 1.67
N PHE A 82 -2.11 -6.03 2.04
CA PHE A 82 -1.00 -6.20 1.09
C PHE A 82 -1.12 -7.52 0.28
N ASP A 83 -2.33 -7.81 -0.20
CA ASP A 83 -2.70 -9.04 -0.90
C ASP A 83 -2.75 -8.90 -2.43
N GLY A 84 -2.46 -7.71 -2.95
CA GLY A 84 -2.47 -7.41 -4.38
C GLY A 84 -3.84 -7.11 -4.96
N LYS A 85 -4.90 -7.07 -4.15
CA LYS A 85 -6.23 -6.65 -4.58
C LYS A 85 -6.36 -5.14 -4.58
N ASP A 86 -7.25 -4.62 -5.42
CA ASP A 86 -7.55 -3.20 -5.46
C ASP A 86 -8.47 -2.81 -4.30
N TYR A 87 -8.09 -1.74 -3.59
CA TYR A 87 -8.90 -1.10 -2.56
C TYR A 87 -9.05 0.38 -2.88
N PRO A 88 -10.17 1.02 -2.48
CA PRO A 88 -10.41 2.42 -2.79
C PRO A 88 -9.42 3.36 -2.10
N VAL A 89 -9.09 4.43 -2.79
CA VAL A 89 -8.38 5.60 -2.27
C VAL A 89 -9.38 6.72 -2.09
N THR A 90 -9.31 7.44 -0.99
CA THR A 90 -10.13 8.64 -0.72
C THR A 90 -9.25 9.89 -0.67
N GLY A 91 -9.78 11.02 -1.13
CA GLY A 91 -9.08 12.31 -1.12
C GLY A 91 -8.08 12.53 -2.27
N ASP A 92 -7.87 11.54 -3.16
CA ASP A 92 -7.01 11.66 -4.33
C ASP A 92 -7.86 11.88 -5.59
N PRO A 93 -7.86 13.09 -6.19
CA PRO A 93 -8.65 13.36 -7.39
C PRO A 93 -8.10 12.65 -8.64
N THR A 94 -6.85 12.21 -8.60
CA THR A 94 -6.16 11.60 -9.75
C THR A 94 -6.27 10.09 -9.80
N SER A 95 -6.62 9.43 -8.69
CA SER A 95 -6.81 7.99 -8.62
C SER A 95 -8.02 7.61 -7.77
N ASP A 96 -8.54 6.41 -7.97
CA ASP A 96 -9.68 5.88 -7.23
C ASP A 96 -9.41 4.51 -6.59
N MET A 97 -8.46 3.76 -7.14
CA MET A 97 -8.06 2.44 -6.63
C MET A 97 -6.55 2.32 -6.49
N ARG A 98 -6.13 1.61 -5.47
CA ARG A 98 -4.72 1.27 -5.24
C ARG A 98 -4.59 -0.14 -4.69
N SER A 99 -3.58 -0.84 -5.15
CA SER A 99 -3.21 -2.15 -4.62
C SER A 99 -1.77 -2.17 -4.15
N TYR A 100 -1.53 -2.92 -3.09
CA TYR A 100 -0.20 -3.27 -2.62
C TYR A 100 -0.10 -4.79 -2.52
N LYS A 101 1.01 -5.35 -2.99
CA LYS A 101 1.29 -6.78 -2.89
C LYS A 101 2.62 -6.97 -2.17
N LYS A 102 2.60 -7.68 -1.05
CA LYS A 102 3.83 -8.06 -0.34
C LYS A 102 4.61 -9.07 -1.17
N ILE A 103 5.82 -8.69 -1.58
CA ILE A 103 6.75 -9.53 -2.33
C ILE A 103 7.65 -10.28 -1.36
N ASN A 104 8.15 -9.57 -0.33
CA ASN A 104 8.89 -10.10 0.82
C ASN A 104 8.75 -9.13 1.99
N ASP A 105 9.43 -9.37 3.10
CA ASP A 105 9.31 -8.58 4.33
C ASP A 105 9.77 -7.12 4.19
N HIS A 106 10.50 -6.79 3.14
CA HIS A 106 11.03 -5.45 2.86
C HIS A 106 10.56 -4.86 1.53
N THR A 107 9.74 -5.56 0.76
CA THR A 107 9.35 -5.11 -0.59
C THR A 107 7.86 -5.26 -0.83
N LEU A 108 7.21 -4.15 -1.22
CA LEU A 108 5.85 -4.14 -1.77
C LEU A 108 5.89 -3.79 -3.26
N ALA A 109 5.08 -4.47 -4.07
CA ALA A 109 4.66 -3.96 -5.37
C ALA A 109 3.44 -3.08 -5.18
N MET A 110 3.32 -2.00 -5.97
CA MET A 110 2.22 -1.04 -5.90
C MET A 110 1.65 -0.81 -7.30
N THR A 111 0.34 -0.70 -7.38
CA THR A 111 -0.39 -0.29 -8.59
C THR A 111 -1.43 0.76 -8.22
N VAL A 112 -1.55 1.81 -9.01
CA VAL A 112 -2.53 2.90 -8.87
C VAL A 112 -3.38 2.94 -10.12
N LYS A 113 -4.69 3.03 -9.96
CA LYS A 113 -5.65 3.04 -11.06
C LYS A 113 -6.56 4.25 -11.00
N LYS A 114 -7.02 4.67 -12.18
CA LYS A 114 -8.15 5.57 -12.42
C LYS A 114 -9.14 4.85 -13.31
N GLY A 115 -10.33 4.54 -12.78
CA GLY A 115 -11.22 3.57 -13.40
C GLY A 115 -10.50 2.23 -13.54
N ASP A 116 -10.61 1.58 -14.69
CA ASP A 116 -9.91 0.32 -14.99
C ASP A 116 -8.47 0.50 -15.51
N LYS A 117 -8.01 1.75 -15.67
CA LYS A 117 -6.70 2.05 -16.25
C LYS A 117 -5.63 2.13 -15.16
N VAL A 118 -4.55 1.38 -15.32
CA VAL A 118 -3.32 1.54 -14.53
C VAL A 118 -2.62 2.84 -14.97
N ILE A 119 -2.48 3.78 -14.04
CA ILE A 119 -1.79 5.07 -14.27
C ILE A 119 -0.39 5.09 -13.66
N THR A 120 -0.17 4.33 -12.58
CA THR A 120 1.13 4.24 -11.92
C THR A 120 1.37 2.82 -11.45
N SER A 121 2.59 2.33 -11.61
CA SER A 121 3.06 1.08 -11.02
C SER A 121 4.46 1.26 -10.45
N GLY A 122 4.82 0.46 -9.45
CA GLY A 122 6.14 0.59 -8.85
C GLY A 122 6.41 -0.36 -7.71
N ARG A 123 7.50 -0.05 -7.00
CA ARG A 123 7.96 -0.81 -5.84
C ARG A 123 8.30 0.11 -4.69
N ILE A 124 8.06 -0.40 -3.50
CA ILE A 124 8.45 0.18 -2.23
C ILE A 124 9.41 -0.79 -1.58
N VAL A 125 10.62 -0.32 -1.26
CA VAL A 125 11.65 -1.12 -0.62
C VAL A 125 12.08 -0.45 0.66
N VAL A 126 12.01 -1.17 1.78
CA VAL A 126 12.53 -0.73 3.08
C VAL A 126 13.92 -1.34 3.27
N SER A 127 14.88 -0.53 3.71
CA SER A 127 16.24 -0.98 4.01
C SER A 127 16.26 -2.05 5.12
N SER A 128 17.29 -2.88 5.16
CA SER A 128 17.41 -3.97 6.15
C SER A 128 17.43 -3.48 7.60
N ASP A 129 17.90 -2.24 7.84
CA ASP A 129 17.88 -1.60 9.15
C ASP A 129 16.53 -0.94 9.50
N GLY A 130 15.56 -0.97 8.57
CA GLY A 130 14.23 -0.41 8.75
C GLY A 130 14.16 1.12 8.77
N LYS A 131 15.25 1.84 8.46
CA LYS A 131 15.33 3.30 8.63
C LYS A 131 15.05 4.10 7.37
N THR A 132 15.18 3.49 6.20
CA THR A 132 15.00 4.15 4.91
C THR A 132 14.01 3.37 4.05
N ARG A 133 13.13 4.10 3.38
CA ARG A 133 12.17 3.56 2.41
C ARG A 133 12.37 4.22 1.07
N THR A 134 12.58 3.43 0.03
CA THR A 134 12.71 3.90 -1.36
C THR A 134 11.49 3.48 -2.15
N VAL A 135 10.85 4.44 -2.80
CA VAL A 135 9.69 4.25 -3.67
C VAL A 135 10.07 4.59 -5.08
N THR A 136 10.10 3.61 -5.97
CA THR A 136 10.33 3.82 -7.40
C THR A 136 9.04 3.56 -8.14
N VAL A 137 8.55 4.56 -8.87
CA VAL A 137 7.29 4.48 -9.63
C VAL A 137 7.49 4.87 -11.08
N HIS A 138 6.70 4.21 -11.92
CA HIS A 138 6.54 4.51 -13.34
C HIS A 138 5.11 4.98 -13.55
N THR A 139 4.94 6.23 -13.98
CA THR A 139 3.64 6.85 -14.22
C THR A 139 3.44 7.05 -15.71
N THR A 140 2.23 6.78 -16.19
CA THR A 140 1.80 7.06 -17.57
C THR A 140 0.71 8.11 -17.50
N ASP A 141 0.93 9.27 -18.15
CA ASP A 141 -0.05 10.34 -18.20
C ASP A 141 -1.19 10.03 -19.19
N GLU A 142 -2.18 10.91 -19.28
CA GLU A 142 -3.32 10.76 -20.18
C GLU A 142 -2.90 10.78 -21.67
N LYS A 143 -1.77 11.40 -21.98
CA LYS A 143 -1.19 11.48 -23.33
C LYS A 143 -0.33 10.27 -23.68
N GLY A 144 -0.12 9.33 -22.72
CA GLY A 144 0.71 8.15 -22.89
C GLY A 144 2.20 8.36 -22.61
N ASN A 145 2.62 9.54 -22.14
CA ASN A 145 4.00 9.80 -21.75
C ASN A 145 4.33 9.06 -20.46
N LYS A 146 5.51 8.48 -20.42
CA LYS A 146 6.00 7.72 -19.26
C LYS A 146 7.06 8.51 -18.52
N THR A 147 6.92 8.58 -17.20
CA THR A 147 7.90 9.19 -16.31
C THR A 147 8.28 8.20 -15.23
N THR A 148 9.47 8.38 -14.67
CA THR A 148 9.96 7.59 -13.53
C THR A 148 10.36 8.53 -12.41
N SER A 149 9.90 8.25 -11.21
CA SER A 149 10.28 8.96 -9.99
C SER A 149 10.82 7.98 -8.97
N THR A 150 11.86 8.41 -8.25
CA THR A 150 12.37 7.69 -7.08
C THR A 150 12.32 8.62 -5.89
N ALA A 151 11.48 8.30 -4.91
CA ALA A 151 11.34 9.03 -3.66
C ALA A 151 11.99 8.24 -2.52
N VAL A 152 12.83 8.89 -1.75
CA VAL A 152 13.48 8.33 -0.57
C VAL A 152 12.88 8.94 0.67
N TYR A 153 12.56 8.12 1.65
CA TYR A 153 11.98 8.52 2.92
C TYR A 153 12.84 8.03 4.08
N ASP A 154 12.95 8.84 5.10
CA ASP A 154 13.56 8.47 6.36
C ASP A 154 12.45 8.19 7.40
N LYS A 155 12.62 7.12 8.18
CA LYS A 155 11.69 6.73 9.26
C LYS A 155 11.83 7.69 10.43
N GLN A 156 10.68 8.07 11.03
CA GLN A 156 10.61 8.92 12.21
C GLN A 156 10.51 8.11 13.49
#